data_05b002bea769655baade22842aa66dc1
#
_entry.id   05b002bea769655baade22842aa66dc1
#
_cell.length_a   1.000
_cell.length_b   1.000
_cell.length_c   1.000
_cell.angle_alpha   90.00
_cell.angle_beta   90.00
_cell.angle_gamma   90.00
#
_symmetry.space_group_name_H-M   'P 1'
#
loop_
_entity.id
_entity.type
_entity.pdbx_description
1 polymer ?
#
loop_
_entity_poly.entity_id
_entity_poly.type
_entity_poly.pdbx_seq_one_letter_code
_entity_poly.pdbx_strand_id
1 'polypeptide(L)'
;MALDDGSLYTADGRGQCAKISREGETTFFGNVGGAPNGICIDIHGNCIIANIGNGQVQSLSPDGQHEVLLTEVEGKKIPAPNFPFVDSKGRLWVSNSTAREDIQDAIQNPAPDGCIVLIEDGKPKIVAEGIYFANGITLDQKEEFLYLAETMRRDVLRYRIKEDMSLGDPEVYGPKPLNEAGFPDGIAFDKADNLWVTFPMWNAVGYITPSGELEIVLEDPESKILKRPSNICFGWEERKTAFIGSLDGTTIPYFEVPYPGMRLVHQKA
;
A
#
# COMPACT_ATOMS: atom_id res chain seq x y z
N MET A 1 5.23 -6.78 4.32
CA MET A 1 6.53 -6.14 3.98
C MET A 1 7.65 -7.13 4.25
N ALA A 2 8.61 -7.25 3.32
CA ALA A 2 9.74 -8.16 3.46
C ALA A 2 10.95 -7.43 4.08
N LEU A 3 11.60 -8.08 5.04
CA LEU A 3 12.77 -7.56 5.75
C LEU A 3 14.07 -8.23 5.25
N ASP A 4 15.22 -7.60 5.52
CA ASP A 4 16.53 -8.10 5.10
C ASP A 4 16.94 -9.42 5.77
N ASP A 5 16.36 -9.76 6.93
CA ASP A 5 16.57 -11.03 7.60
C ASP A 5 15.78 -12.19 7.00
N GLY A 6 15.03 -11.92 5.92
CA GLY A 6 14.16 -12.88 5.24
C GLY A 6 12.79 -13.06 5.86
N SER A 7 12.49 -12.39 6.96
CA SER A 7 11.18 -12.40 7.57
C SER A 7 10.21 -11.46 6.87
N LEU A 8 8.92 -11.63 7.14
CA LEU A 8 7.84 -10.78 6.64
C LEU A 8 7.11 -10.12 7.81
N TYR A 9 6.73 -8.86 7.63
CA TYR A 9 5.73 -8.22 8.46
C TYR A 9 4.42 -8.13 7.70
N THR A 10 3.31 -8.41 8.39
CA THR A 10 1.95 -8.26 7.86
C THR A 10 1.02 -7.67 8.91
N ALA A 11 0.03 -6.91 8.45
CA ALA A 11 -1.09 -6.50 9.27
C ALA A 11 -2.00 -7.71 9.55
N ASP A 12 -2.65 -7.72 10.72
CA ASP A 12 -3.61 -8.74 11.10
C ASP A 12 -4.91 -8.08 11.58
N GLY A 13 -6.03 -8.48 10.97
CA GLY A 13 -7.36 -7.91 11.23
C GLY A 13 -7.85 -8.05 12.67
N ARG A 14 -7.11 -8.75 13.56
CA ARG A 14 -7.37 -8.82 15.00
C ARG A 14 -6.79 -7.66 15.80
N GLY A 15 -6.31 -6.61 15.14
CA GLY A 15 -5.72 -5.44 15.78
C GLY A 15 -4.26 -5.62 16.20
N GLN A 16 -3.51 -6.45 15.47
CA GLN A 16 -2.11 -6.77 15.71
C GLN A 16 -1.31 -6.72 14.42
N CYS A 17 0.02 -6.79 14.54
CA CYS A 17 0.90 -7.16 13.44
C CYS A 17 1.44 -8.57 13.66
N ALA A 18 1.86 -9.23 12.59
CA ALA A 18 2.54 -10.49 12.65
C ALA A 18 3.92 -10.38 11.98
N LYS A 19 4.92 -10.98 12.60
CA LYS A 19 6.21 -11.28 11.99
C LYS A 19 6.23 -12.76 11.64
N ILE A 20 6.55 -13.07 10.39
CA ILE A 20 6.64 -14.43 9.88
C ILE A 20 8.12 -14.68 9.55
N SER A 21 8.72 -15.69 10.16
CA SER A 21 10.10 -16.08 9.86
C SER A 21 10.20 -16.68 8.45
N ARG A 22 11.44 -16.83 7.96
CA ARG A 22 11.69 -17.47 6.66
C ARG A 22 11.19 -18.93 6.61
N GLU A 23 11.17 -19.61 7.75
CA GLU A 23 10.69 -20.98 7.94
C GLU A 23 9.14 -21.06 8.07
N GLY A 24 8.46 -19.90 8.12
CA GLY A 24 7.00 -19.79 8.24
C GLY A 24 6.48 -19.71 9.69
N GLU A 25 7.35 -19.59 10.68
CA GLU A 25 6.93 -19.39 12.06
C GLU A 25 6.35 -17.99 12.26
N THR A 26 5.14 -17.92 12.80
CA THR A 26 4.40 -16.67 12.96
C THR A 26 4.39 -16.23 14.42
N THR A 27 4.83 -15.01 14.67
CA THR A 27 4.76 -14.34 15.97
C THR A 27 3.89 -13.09 15.84
N PHE A 28 2.83 -13.00 16.64
CA PHE A 28 1.99 -11.81 16.72
C PHE A 28 2.55 -10.83 17.74
N PHE A 29 2.52 -9.55 17.44
CA PHE A 29 3.05 -8.51 18.30
C PHE A 29 2.31 -7.18 18.12
N GLY A 30 2.40 -6.33 19.15
CA GLY A 30 1.68 -5.07 19.22
C GLY A 30 0.18 -5.28 19.42
N ASN A 31 -0.44 -4.37 20.15
CA ASN A 31 -1.88 -4.31 20.28
C ASN A 31 -2.33 -2.92 19.86
N VAL A 32 -2.48 -2.75 18.55
CA VAL A 32 -2.79 -1.45 17.92
C VAL A 32 -4.29 -1.22 17.77
N GLY A 33 -5.10 -2.26 18.06
CA GLY A 33 -6.56 -2.21 17.97
C GLY A 33 -7.08 -2.06 16.55
N GLY A 34 -8.37 -1.79 16.40
CA GLY A 34 -9.02 -1.54 15.11
C GLY A 34 -8.87 -2.67 14.10
N ALA A 35 -8.64 -2.30 12.85
CA ALA A 35 -8.34 -3.19 11.73
C ALA A 35 -7.12 -2.63 10.97
N PRO A 36 -5.90 -3.03 11.35
CA PRO A 36 -4.68 -2.67 10.62
C PRO A 36 -4.80 -3.10 9.16
N ASN A 37 -4.47 -2.19 8.23
CA ASN A 37 -4.58 -2.43 6.80
C ASN A 37 -3.20 -2.36 6.13
N GLY A 38 -2.92 -1.30 5.37
CA GLY A 38 -1.62 -1.13 4.75
C GLY A 38 -0.50 -0.87 5.77
N ILE A 39 0.68 -1.40 5.49
CA ILE A 39 1.87 -1.19 6.32
C ILE A 39 3.09 -0.85 5.46
N CYS A 40 4.00 -0.08 6.01
CA CYS A 40 5.38 0.05 5.52
C CYS A 40 6.35 0.02 6.70
N ILE A 41 7.64 -0.05 6.40
CA ILE A 41 8.69 0.00 7.43
C ILE A 41 9.48 1.28 7.23
N ASP A 42 9.69 2.05 8.30
CA ASP A 42 10.46 3.28 8.25
C ASP A 42 11.99 3.01 8.30
N ILE A 43 12.77 4.10 8.24
CA ILE A 43 14.25 4.03 8.27
C ILE A 43 14.80 3.55 9.63
N HIS A 44 13.98 3.53 10.68
CA HIS A 44 14.34 3.07 12.03
C HIS A 44 13.90 1.62 12.28
N GLY A 45 13.20 0.99 11.33
CA GLY A 45 12.66 -0.36 11.46
C GLY A 45 11.29 -0.43 12.14
N ASN A 46 10.64 0.71 12.39
CA ASN A 46 9.28 0.72 12.91
C ASN A 46 8.28 0.36 11.80
N CYS A 47 7.26 -0.41 12.15
CA CYS A 47 6.14 -0.70 11.27
C CYS A 47 5.13 0.46 11.33
N ILE A 48 5.01 1.20 10.25
CA ILE A 48 4.00 2.24 10.11
C ILE A 48 2.73 1.59 9.59
N ILE A 49 1.62 1.84 10.24
CA ILE A 49 0.35 1.16 10.03
C ILE A 49 -0.73 2.19 9.70
N ALA A 50 -1.37 2.03 8.55
CA ALA A 50 -2.63 2.69 8.26
C ALA A 50 -3.76 1.80 8.81
N ASN A 51 -4.41 2.25 9.88
CA ASN A 51 -5.41 1.46 10.59
C ASN A 51 -6.82 1.97 10.23
N ILE A 52 -7.41 1.31 9.26
CA ILE A 52 -8.72 1.67 8.72
C ILE A 52 -9.87 1.44 9.71
N GLY A 53 -9.65 0.55 10.71
CA GLY A 53 -10.69 0.21 11.69
C GLY A 53 -10.83 1.22 12.82
N ASN A 54 -9.84 2.11 13.03
CA ASN A 54 -9.91 3.14 14.08
C ASN A 54 -9.58 4.55 13.59
N GLY A 55 -9.35 4.73 12.28
CA GLY A 55 -9.05 6.04 11.69
C GLY A 55 -7.70 6.61 12.15
N GLN A 56 -6.68 5.78 12.30
CA GLN A 56 -5.38 6.17 12.81
C GLN A 56 -4.24 5.75 11.88
N VAL A 57 -3.21 6.59 11.78
CA VAL A 57 -1.89 6.16 11.34
C VAL A 57 -1.05 5.96 12.59
N GLN A 58 -0.44 4.79 12.73
CA GLN A 58 0.28 4.36 13.92
C GLN A 58 1.69 3.94 13.58
N SER A 59 2.63 4.10 14.51
CA SER A 59 3.97 3.51 14.48
C SER A 59 4.06 2.41 15.51
N LEU A 60 4.58 1.27 15.14
CA LEU A 60 4.82 0.12 16.01
C LEU A 60 6.30 -0.25 15.95
N SER A 61 6.99 -0.08 17.06
CA SER A 61 8.41 -0.43 17.16
C SER A 61 8.64 -1.95 17.20
N PRO A 62 9.86 -2.43 16.90
CA PRO A 62 10.17 -3.85 16.92
C PRO A 62 10.00 -4.53 18.29
N ASP A 63 10.03 -3.77 19.39
CA ASP A 63 9.77 -4.24 20.75
C ASP A 63 8.28 -4.20 21.15
N GLY A 64 7.39 -3.83 20.21
CA GLY A 64 5.93 -3.90 20.38
C GLY A 64 5.30 -2.66 21.01
N GLN A 65 6.04 -1.58 21.21
CA GLN A 65 5.45 -0.30 21.64
C GLN A 65 4.84 0.42 20.45
N HIS A 66 3.68 1.02 20.64
CA HIS A 66 3.03 1.77 19.57
C HIS A 66 2.68 3.19 20.00
N GLU A 67 2.64 4.08 19.02
CA GLU A 67 2.18 5.46 19.15
C GLU A 67 1.27 5.83 17.98
N VAL A 68 0.40 6.82 18.19
CA VAL A 68 -0.47 7.36 17.15
C VAL A 68 0.23 8.54 16.51
N LEU A 69 0.48 8.45 15.19
CA LEU A 69 1.12 9.50 14.41
C LEU A 69 0.10 10.50 13.85
N LEU A 70 -1.11 10.03 13.52
CA LEU A 70 -2.10 10.86 12.83
C LEU A 70 -3.52 10.34 13.07
N THR A 71 -4.47 11.28 13.31
CA THR A 71 -5.92 11.02 13.35
C THR A 71 -6.70 12.04 12.53
N GLU A 72 -6.10 13.21 12.31
CA GLU A 72 -6.70 14.33 11.57
C GLU A 72 -5.64 15.17 10.87
N VAL A 73 -5.99 15.85 9.82
CA VAL A 73 -5.15 16.79 9.08
C VAL A 73 -5.95 18.05 8.81
N GLU A 74 -5.40 19.23 9.14
CA GLU A 74 -6.04 20.53 8.87
C GLU A 74 -7.48 20.62 9.42
N GLY A 75 -7.74 19.98 10.58
CA GLY A 75 -9.05 19.92 11.21
C GLY A 75 -10.05 18.94 10.56
N LYS A 76 -9.61 18.14 9.60
CA LYS A 76 -10.40 17.07 8.98
C LYS A 76 -9.94 15.72 9.51
N LYS A 77 -10.86 14.88 9.96
CA LYS A 77 -10.56 13.48 10.30
C LYS A 77 -10.10 12.70 9.07
N ILE A 78 -9.28 11.67 9.31
CA ILE A 78 -8.89 10.67 8.31
C ILE A 78 -9.48 9.31 8.68
N PRO A 79 -10.79 9.09 8.49
CA PRO A 79 -11.48 7.92 9.03
C PRO A 79 -11.04 6.60 8.39
N ALA A 80 -10.46 6.64 7.20
CA ALA A 80 -10.09 5.46 6.43
C ALA A 80 -8.65 5.51 5.90
N PRO A 81 -7.61 5.70 6.77
CA PRO A 81 -6.23 5.61 6.32
C PRO A 81 -5.99 4.19 5.79
N ASN A 82 -5.45 4.11 4.56
CA ASN A 82 -5.41 2.85 3.83
C ASN A 82 -3.99 2.31 3.65
N PHE A 83 -3.10 3.10 3.07
CA PHE A 83 -1.75 2.65 2.78
C PHE A 83 -0.69 3.72 3.10
N PRO A 84 0.38 3.40 3.86
CA PRO A 84 1.50 4.28 4.13
C PRO A 84 2.69 3.94 3.22
N PHE A 85 3.47 4.96 2.83
CA PHE A 85 4.74 4.80 2.13
C PHE A 85 5.77 5.78 2.71
N VAL A 86 7.00 5.32 2.97
CA VAL A 86 8.10 6.16 3.44
C VAL A 86 9.10 6.35 2.30
N ASP A 87 9.40 7.60 1.97
CA ASP A 87 10.37 7.96 0.94
C ASP A 87 11.82 7.97 1.45
N SER A 88 12.79 8.20 0.54
CA SER A 88 14.22 8.17 0.84
C SER A 88 14.68 9.22 1.87
N LYS A 89 13.88 10.26 2.10
CA LYS A 89 14.12 11.31 3.09
C LYS A 89 13.41 11.07 4.42
N GLY A 90 12.69 9.94 4.55
CA GLY A 90 11.93 9.58 5.74
C GLY A 90 10.59 10.29 5.87
N ARG A 91 10.09 10.93 4.80
CA ARG A 91 8.75 11.53 4.79
C ARG A 91 7.71 10.43 4.60
N LEU A 92 6.59 10.58 5.29
CA LEU A 92 5.51 9.60 5.26
C LEU A 92 4.36 10.10 4.39
N TRP A 93 4.05 9.34 3.35
CA TRP A 93 2.90 9.52 2.47
C TRP A 93 1.81 8.54 2.90
N VAL A 94 0.57 9.01 2.99
CA VAL A 94 -0.56 8.17 3.42
C VAL A 94 -1.75 8.42 2.50
N SER A 95 -2.32 7.36 1.95
CA SER A 95 -3.63 7.42 1.31
C SER A 95 -4.74 7.30 2.36
N ASN A 96 -5.79 8.11 2.24
CA ASN A 96 -7.02 7.99 3.00
C ASN A 96 -8.17 7.73 2.03
N SER A 97 -8.80 6.56 2.12
CA SER A 97 -9.73 6.07 1.10
C SER A 97 -10.95 6.96 0.91
N THR A 98 -11.51 7.47 2.01
CA THR A 98 -12.75 8.25 2.02
C THR A 98 -12.81 9.14 3.25
N ALA A 99 -13.57 10.21 3.20
CA ALA A 99 -13.90 11.06 4.34
C ALA A 99 -15.07 10.51 5.19
N ARG A 100 -15.63 9.35 4.81
CA ARG A 100 -16.76 8.73 5.51
C ARG A 100 -16.27 7.74 6.56
N GLU A 101 -16.98 7.66 7.68
CA GLU A 101 -16.72 6.65 8.71
C GLU A 101 -17.23 5.25 8.28
N ASP A 102 -18.28 5.19 7.46
CA ASP A 102 -18.78 3.94 6.87
C ASP A 102 -18.09 3.64 5.53
N ILE A 103 -17.11 2.75 5.58
CA ILE A 103 -16.36 2.30 4.38
C ILE A 103 -17.27 1.55 3.41
N GLN A 104 -18.26 0.80 3.90
CA GLN A 104 -19.17 0.05 3.03
C GLN A 104 -20.05 1.01 2.22
N ASP A 105 -20.50 2.13 2.81
CA ASP A 105 -21.18 3.17 2.07
C ASP A 105 -20.25 3.79 0.99
N ALA A 106 -18.99 4.03 1.32
CA ALA A 106 -18.03 4.56 0.35
C ALA A 106 -17.78 3.63 -0.85
N ILE A 107 -17.85 2.31 -0.63
CA ILE A 107 -17.73 1.31 -1.70
C ILE A 107 -19.01 1.22 -2.54
N GLN A 108 -20.19 1.24 -1.90
CA GLN A 108 -21.48 1.12 -2.59
C GLN A 108 -21.89 2.39 -3.32
N ASN A 109 -21.51 3.54 -2.78
CA ASN A 109 -21.82 4.88 -3.30
C ASN A 109 -20.54 5.70 -3.51
N PRO A 110 -19.65 5.33 -4.47
CA PRO A 110 -18.36 5.97 -4.63
C PRO A 110 -18.45 7.47 -4.84
N ALA A 111 -17.61 8.23 -4.14
CA ALA A 111 -17.51 9.68 -4.26
C ALA A 111 -16.03 10.12 -4.26
N PRO A 112 -15.71 11.32 -4.79
CA PRO A 112 -14.35 11.84 -4.81
C PRO A 112 -13.99 12.49 -3.47
N ASP A 113 -14.00 11.71 -2.39
CA ASP A 113 -13.80 12.18 -1.01
C ASP A 113 -12.55 11.56 -0.33
N GLY A 114 -11.77 10.80 -1.07
CA GLY A 114 -10.45 10.32 -0.65
C GLY A 114 -9.37 11.39 -0.86
N CYS A 115 -8.24 11.23 -0.15
CA CYS A 115 -7.13 12.16 -0.20
C CYS A 115 -5.77 11.48 -0.01
N ILE A 116 -4.69 12.22 -0.29
CA ILE A 116 -3.32 11.87 0.03
C ILE A 116 -2.80 12.87 1.06
N VAL A 117 -2.22 12.35 2.13
CA VAL A 117 -1.57 13.11 3.19
C VAL A 117 -0.07 12.91 3.11
N LEU A 118 0.69 14.00 3.25
CA LEU A 118 2.14 13.98 3.45
C LEU A 118 2.44 14.43 4.88
N ILE A 119 3.28 13.67 5.58
CA ILE A 119 3.84 14.05 6.88
C ILE A 119 5.33 14.28 6.70
N GLU A 120 5.77 15.52 6.88
CA GLU A 120 7.15 15.95 6.82
C GLU A 120 7.50 16.69 8.12
N ASP A 121 8.58 16.29 8.80
CA ASP A 121 8.99 16.82 10.10
C ASP A 121 7.84 16.83 11.14
N GLY A 122 7.04 15.77 11.17
CA GLY A 122 5.88 15.63 12.05
C GLY A 122 4.69 16.54 11.72
N LYS A 123 4.72 17.25 10.59
CA LYS A 123 3.66 18.15 10.16
C LYS A 123 2.87 17.54 9.02
N PRO A 124 1.60 17.13 9.26
CA PRO A 124 0.75 16.60 8.21
C PRO A 124 0.15 17.72 7.35
N LYS A 125 0.05 17.47 6.05
CA LYS A 125 -0.69 18.30 5.09
C LYS A 125 -1.43 17.43 4.08
N ILE A 126 -2.60 17.87 3.61
CA ILE A 126 -3.28 17.25 2.47
C ILE A 126 -2.60 17.75 1.20
N VAL A 127 -2.15 16.83 0.33
CA VAL A 127 -1.43 17.17 -0.91
C VAL A 127 -2.21 16.83 -2.18
N ALA A 128 -3.26 16.00 -2.08
CA ALA A 128 -4.25 15.75 -3.12
C ALA A 128 -5.59 15.36 -2.50
N GLU A 129 -6.68 15.76 -3.14
CA GLU A 129 -8.07 15.45 -2.77
C GLU A 129 -8.86 15.05 -4.03
N GLY A 130 -10.11 14.64 -3.85
CA GLY A 130 -11.01 14.35 -4.97
C GLY A 130 -10.80 12.95 -5.57
N ILE A 131 -10.33 12.00 -4.78
CA ILE A 131 -9.97 10.65 -5.20
C ILE A 131 -11.11 9.67 -4.86
N TYR A 132 -11.46 8.79 -5.81
CA TYR A 132 -12.49 7.78 -5.62
C TYR A 132 -11.92 6.52 -4.97
N PHE A 133 -11.83 6.51 -3.66
CA PHE A 133 -11.28 5.44 -2.83
C PHE A 133 -9.77 5.28 -3.04
N ALA A 134 -9.00 6.19 -2.44
CA ALA A 134 -7.53 6.16 -2.46
C ALA A 134 -7.02 4.90 -1.74
N ASN A 135 -6.20 4.09 -2.42
CA ASN A 135 -5.71 2.81 -1.93
C ASN A 135 -4.17 2.76 -1.96
N GLY A 136 -3.57 1.73 -2.54
CA GLY A 136 -2.12 1.55 -2.60
C GLY A 136 -1.41 2.79 -3.14
N ILE A 137 -0.32 3.19 -2.48
CA ILE A 137 0.49 4.36 -2.83
C ILE A 137 1.96 3.97 -2.89
N THR A 138 2.69 4.48 -3.86
CA THR A 138 4.13 4.28 -4.01
C THR A 138 4.76 5.45 -4.77
N LEU A 139 6.07 5.59 -4.69
CA LEU A 139 6.84 6.51 -5.52
C LEU A 139 7.62 5.72 -6.58
N ASP A 140 7.99 6.38 -7.69
CA ASP A 140 8.95 5.81 -8.63
C ASP A 140 10.38 5.80 -8.05
N GLN A 141 11.31 5.12 -8.71
CA GLN A 141 12.69 4.97 -8.24
C GLN A 141 13.44 6.29 -8.05
N LYS A 142 13.03 7.35 -8.72
CA LYS A 142 13.63 8.68 -8.63
C LYS A 142 12.91 9.60 -7.66
N GLU A 143 11.76 9.17 -7.13
CA GLU A 143 10.87 9.97 -6.31
C GLU A 143 10.43 11.27 -7.00
N GLU A 144 10.29 11.23 -8.34
CA GLU A 144 9.76 12.32 -9.15
C GLU A 144 8.24 12.28 -9.28
N PHE A 145 7.66 11.07 -9.16
CA PHE A 145 6.23 10.85 -9.27
C PHE A 145 5.70 9.97 -8.15
N LEU A 146 4.50 10.33 -7.69
CA LEU A 146 3.69 9.50 -6.81
C LEU A 146 2.64 8.78 -7.65
N TYR A 147 2.46 7.49 -7.37
CA TYR A 147 1.43 6.64 -7.97
C TYR A 147 0.44 6.19 -6.92
N LEU A 148 -0.84 6.18 -7.31
CA LEU A 148 -1.96 5.86 -6.43
C LEU A 148 -2.96 4.97 -7.13
N ALA A 149 -3.34 3.86 -6.51
CA ALA A 149 -4.49 3.05 -6.93
C ALA A 149 -5.78 3.80 -6.59
N GLU A 150 -6.56 4.18 -7.62
CA GLU A 150 -7.89 4.76 -7.46
C GLU A 150 -8.93 3.66 -7.67
N THR A 151 -9.28 2.96 -6.59
CA THR A 151 -10.00 1.69 -6.65
C THR A 151 -11.34 1.80 -7.38
N MET A 152 -12.18 2.78 -7.01
CA MET A 152 -13.56 2.86 -7.54
C MET A 152 -13.63 3.43 -8.97
N ARG A 153 -12.56 4.02 -9.47
CA ARG A 153 -12.40 4.38 -10.88
C ARG A 153 -11.74 3.28 -11.71
N ARG A 154 -11.18 2.28 -11.04
CA ARG A 154 -10.47 1.16 -11.67
C ARG A 154 -9.30 1.61 -12.53
N ASP A 155 -8.54 2.59 -12.02
CA ASP A 155 -7.35 3.13 -12.67
C ASP A 155 -6.23 3.37 -11.65
N VAL A 156 -5.06 3.74 -12.15
CA VAL A 156 -3.94 4.24 -11.36
C VAL A 156 -3.71 5.69 -11.75
N LEU A 157 -3.60 6.54 -10.76
CA LEU A 157 -3.24 7.94 -10.92
C LEU A 157 -1.74 8.12 -10.70
N ARG A 158 -1.12 9.01 -11.49
CA ARG A 158 0.24 9.48 -11.33
C ARG A 158 0.24 10.97 -11.11
N TYR A 159 0.99 11.42 -10.10
CA TYR A 159 1.15 12.83 -9.74
C TYR A 159 2.63 13.22 -9.81
N ARG A 160 2.98 14.30 -10.50
CA ARG A 160 4.32 14.84 -10.42
C ARG A 160 4.55 15.48 -9.05
N ILE A 161 5.64 15.12 -8.37
CA ILE A 161 6.07 15.74 -7.12
C ILE A 161 6.85 17.00 -7.47
N LYS A 162 6.45 18.16 -6.90
CA LYS A 162 7.11 19.45 -7.10
C LYS A 162 8.17 19.70 -6.02
N GLU A 163 9.02 20.68 -6.22
CA GLU A 163 10.10 21.04 -5.28
C GLU A 163 9.59 21.40 -3.88
N ASP A 164 8.40 21.99 -3.78
CA ASP A 164 7.72 22.35 -2.53
C ASP A 164 6.91 21.18 -1.92
N MET A 165 7.08 19.98 -2.48
CA MET A 165 6.36 18.77 -2.10
C MET A 165 4.83 18.82 -2.31
N SER A 166 4.34 19.79 -3.08
CA SER A 166 2.98 19.73 -3.61
C SER A 166 2.91 18.76 -4.80
N LEU A 167 1.73 18.24 -5.08
CA LEU A 167 1.50 17.39 -6.23
C LEU A 167 0.97 18.20 -7.42
N GLY A 168 1.37 17.80 -8.61
CA GLY A 168 0.78 18.30 -9.87
C GLY A 168 -0.62 17.74 -10.09
N ASP A 169 -1.24 18.11 -11.21
CA ASP A 169 -2.52 17.53 -11.61
C ASP A 169 -2.35 16.02 -11.88
N PRO A 170 -3.35 15.18 -11.53
CA PRO A 170 -3.28 13.75 -11.76
C PRO A 170 -3.34 13.39 -13.25
N GLU A 171 -2.52 12.42 -13.63
CA GLU A 171 -2.56 11.76 -14.94
C GLU A 171 -2.93 10.30 -14.72
N VAL A 172 -3.75 9.72 -15.62
CA VAL A 172 -3.99 8.27 -15.59
C VAL A 172 -2.75 7.54 -16.11
N TYR A 173 -2.30 6.53 -15.36
CA TYR A 173 -1.17 5.67 -15.72
C TYR A 173 -1.66 4.26 -16.04
N GLY A 174 -1.51 3.85 -17.30
CA GLY A 174 -2.02 2.59 -17.82
C GLY A 174 -3.41 2.69 -18.45
N PRO A 175 -4.09 1.55 -18.68
CA PRO A 175 -5.43 1.53 -19.24
C PRO A 175 -6.49 2.15 -18.31
N LYS A 176 -7.58 2.65 -18.89
CA LYS A 176 -8.73 3.19 -18.15
C LYS A 176 -10.05 2.69 -18.73
N PRO A 177 -10.80 1.83 -18.04
CA PRO A 177 -10.40 1.14 -16.79
C PRO A 177 -9.28 0.13 -17.03
N LEU A 178 -8.59 -0.28 -15.97
CA LEU A 178 -7.58 -1.35 -16.04
C LEU A 178 -8.21 -2.66 -16.53
N ASN A 179 -9.40 -2.98 -16.06
CA ASN A 179 -10.29 -4.06 -16.50
C ASN A 179 -11.67 -3.86 -15.90
N GLU A 180 -12.70 -4.53 -16.38
CA GLU A 180 -14.05 -4.47 -15.78
C GLU A 180 -14.09 -4.97 -14.33
N ALA A 181 -13.29 -5.99 -14.00
CA ALA A 181 -13.08 -6.48 -12.64
C ALA A 181 -11.81 -5.91 -11.97
N GLY A 182 -11.10 -5.02 -12.64
CA GLY A 182 -9.78 -4.50 -12.28
C GLY A 182 -9.81 -3.38 -11.25
N PHE A 183 -10.38 -3.63 -10.08
CA PHE A 183 -10.33 -2.72 -8.93
C PHE A 183 -8.94 -2.81 -8.30
N PRO A 184 -8.03 -1.83 -8.53
CA PRO A 184 -6.66 -1.89 -8.01
C PRO A 184 -6.66 -1.66 -6.51
N ASP A 185 -5.75 -2.37 -5.81
CA ASP A 185 -5.55 -2.26 -4.38
C ASP A 185 -4.08 -1.91 -4.08
N GLY A 186 -3.23 -2.84 -3.66
CA GLY A 186 -1.81 -2.59 -3.42
C GLY A 186 -1.01 -2.47 -4.69
N ILE A 187 -0.02 -1.58 -4.67
CA ILE A 187 0.90 -1.33 -5.80
C ILE A 187 2.36 -1.27 -5.33
N ALA A 188 3.28 -1.73 -6.19
CA ALA A 188 4.73 -1.64 -5.92
C ALA A 188 5.53 -1.67 -7.22
N PHE A 189 6.66 -0.94 -7.28
CA PHE A 189 7.55 -0.97 -8.42
C PHE A 189 8.59 -2.10 -8.36
N ASP A 190 8.94 -2.63 -9.52
CA ASP A 190 10.20 -3.36 -9.72
C ASP A 190 11.30 -2.46 -10.32
N LYS A 191 12.52 -3.00 -10.47
CA LYS A 191 13.67 -2.25 -11.02
C LYS A 191 13.61 -2.01 -12.52
N ALA A 192 12.69 -2.65 -13.23
CA ALA A 192 12.43 -2.40 -14.66
C ALA A 192 11.33 -1.34 -14.86
N ASP A 193 10.95 -0.63 -13.80
CA ASP A 193 9.88 0.37 -13.76
C ASP A 193 8.49 -0.21 -14.11
N ASN A 194 8.27 -1.52 -13.94
CA ASN A 194 6.93 -2.08 -14.00
C ASN A 194 6.22 -1.79 -12.66
N LEU A 195 5.01 -1.23 -12.75
CA LEU A 195 4.16 -1.00 -11.59
C LEU A 195 3.26 -2.20 -11.37
N TRP A 196 3.61 -3.05 -10.42
CA TRP A 196 2.81 -4.20 -10.02
C TRP A 196 1.56 -3.76 -9.30
N VAL A 197 0.44 -4.44 -9.57
CA VAL A 197 -0.90 -4.13 -9.07
C VAL A 197 -1.59 -5.41 -8.65
N THR A 198 -2.25 -5.38 -7.50
CA THR A 198 -3.14 -6.46 -7.05
C THR A 198 -4.60 -6.09 -7.30
N PHE A 199 -5.43 -7.09 -7.65
CA PHE A 199 -6.83 -6.93 -8.01
C PHE A 199 -7.71 -7.88 -7.19
N PRO A 200 -8.21 -7.44 -6.01
CA PRO A 200 -8.99 -8.31 -5.12
C PRO A 200 -10.26 -8.89 -5.76
N MET A 201 -10.97 -8.08 -6.55
CA MET A 201 -12.25 -8.47 -7.16
C MET A 201 -12.08 -9.36 -8.40
N TRP A 202 -10.94 -9.26 -9.06
CA TRP A 202 -10.58 -10.13 -10.19
C TRP A 202 -9.84 -11.39 -9.74
N ASN A 203 -9.32 -11.35 -8.52
CA ASN A 203 -8.44 -12.39 -7.97
C ASN A 203 -7.19 -12.60 -8.82
N ALA A 204 -6.54 -11.50 -9.18
CA ALA A 204 -5.40 -11.44 -10.09
C ALA A 204 -4.28 -10.55 -9.55
N VAL A 205 -3.08 -10.78 -10.10
CA VAL A 205 -1.90 -9.93 -9.94
C VAL A 205 -1.29 -9.68 -11.31
N GLY A 206 -0.97 -8.46 -11.60
CA GLY A 206 -0.32 -8.05 -12.84
C GLY A 206 0.58 -6.85 -12.64
N TYR A 207 1.06 -6.28 -13.72
CA TYR A 207 1.81 -5.02 -13.68
C TYR A 207 1.48 -4.14 -14.88
N ILE A 208 1.63 -2.85 -14.71
CA ILE A 208 1.58 -1.86 -15.79
C ILE A 208 3.03 -1.60 -16.22
N THR A 209 3.32 -1.81 -17.49
CA THR A 209 4.65 -1.58 -18.08
C THR A 209 4.97 -0.08 -18.14
N PRO A 210 6.25 0.31 -18.33
CA PRO A 210 6.60 1.71 -18.58
C PRO A 210 5.93 2.32 -19.83
N SER A 211 5.49 1.49 -20.79
CA SER A 211 4.70 1.92 -21.95
C SER A 211 3.22 2.10 -21.67
N GLY A 212 2.76 1.77 -20.45
CA GLY A 212 1.37 1.91 -20.03
C GLY A 212 0.47 0.73 -20.40
N GLU A 213 1.03 -0.44 -20.69
CA GLU A 213 0.27 -1.66 -20.99
C GLU A 213 0.09 -2.50 -19.73
N LEU A 214 -1.11 -3.04 -19.49
CA LEU A 214 -1.37 -3.95 -18.38
C LEU A 214 -1.10 -5.39 -18.80
N GLU A 215 -0.22 -6.07 -18.07
CA GLU A 215 0.07 -7.49 -18.20
C GLU A 215 -0.37 -8.24 -16.94
N ILE A 216 -1.17 -9.31 -17.10
CA ILE A 216 -1.58 -10.18 -16.00
C ILE A 216 -0.61 -11.35 -15.88
N VAL A 217 -0.02 -11.49 -14.69
CA VAL A 217 0.98 -12.52 -14.39
C VAL A 217 0.34 -13.75 -13.73
N LEU A 218 -0.63 -13.52 -12.87
CA LEU A 218 -1.32 -14.58 -12.14
C LEU A 218 -2.80 -14.24 -12.01
N GLU A 219 -3.64 -15.19 -12.37
CA GLU A 219 -5.09 -15.13 -12.21
C GLU A 219 -5.58 -16.45 -11.59
N ASP A 220 -6.42 -16.35 -10.54
CA ASP A 220 -6.95 -17.52 -9.83
C ASP A 220 -8.47 -17.40 -9.62
N PRO A 221 -9.28 -17.62 -10.68
CA PRO A 221 -10.74 -17.46 -10.61
C PRO A 221 -11.41 -18.40 -9.59
N GLU A 222 -10.74 -19.52 -9.25
CA GLU A 222 -11.25 -20.50 -8.30
C GLU A 222 -10.83 -20.21 -6.85
N SER A 223 -10.06 -19.15 -6.60
CA SER A 223 -9.56 -18.73 -5.29
C SER A 223 -8.84 -19.83 -4.51
N LYS A 224 -8.06 -20.66 -5.21
CA LYS A 224 -7.30 -21.78 -4.60
C LYS A 224 -6.05 -21.29 -3.88
N ILE A 225 -5.35 -20.32 -4.49
CA ILE A 225 -4.07 -19.78 -4.02
C ILE A 225 -4.25 -18.31 -3.65
N LEU A 226 -4.75 -17.49 -4.59
CA LEU A 226 -5.09 -16.09 -4.34
C LEU A 226 -6.49 -16.00 -3.72
N LYS A 227 -6.59 -15.26 -2.62
CA LYS A 227 -7.86 -15.02 -1.93
C LYS A 227 -8.04 -13.51 -1.72
N ARG A 228 -8.51 -12.84 -2.76
CA ARG A 228 -8.62 -11.38 -2.82
C ARG A 228 -7.28 -10.70 -2.53
N PRO A 229 -6.29 -10.82 -3.47
CA PRO A 229 -4.96 -10.24 -3.31
C PRO A 229 -5.08 -8.72 -3.15
N SER A 230 -4.55 -8.20 -2.05
CA SER A 230 -4.72 -6.79 -1.66
C SER A 230 -3.40 -6.03 -1.56
N ASN A 231 -2.28 -6.73 -1.53
CA ASN A 231 -0.98 -6.09 -1.46
C ASN A 231 0.11 -6.94 -2.10
N ILE A 232 1.20 -6.30 -2.49
CA ILE A 232 2.40 -6.93 -3.03
C ILE A 232 3.64 -6.27 -2.45
N CYS A 233 4.63 -7.05 -2.08
CA CYS A 233 5.97 -6.57 -1.76
C CYS A 233 7.02 -7.55 -2.24
N PHE A 234 8.27 -7.09 -2.35
CA PHE A 234 9.38 -7.88 -2.85
C PHE A 234 10.41 -8.11 -1.75
N GLY A 235 10.95 -9.31 -1.71
CA GLY A 235 11.94 -9.68 -0.71
C GLY A 235 12.81 -10.86 -1.11
N TRP A 236 13.48 -11.43 -0.12
CA TRP A 236 14.47 -12.48 -0.21
C TRP A 236 15.63 -12.11 -1.13
N GLU A 237 16.30 -13.13 -1.71
CA GLU A 237 17.52 -12.93 -2.50
C GLU A 237 17.27 -11.93 -3.64
N GLU A 238 18.05 -10.86 -3.63
CA GLU A 238 17.97 -9.79 -4.64
C GLU A 238 16.58 -9.16 -4.81
N ARG A 239 15.62 -9.39 -3.88
CA ARG A 239 14.22 -8.96 -4.01
C ARG A 239 13.50 -9.54 -5.24
N LYS A 240 13.84 -10.76 -5.63
CA LYS A 240 13.24 -11.48 -6.76
C LYS A 240 12.06 -12.38 -6.37
N THR A 241 11.58 -12.27 -5.15
CA THR A 241 10.38 -12.98 -4.70
C THR A 241 9.29 -11.96 -4.40
N ALA A 242 8.16 -12.06 -5.10
CA ALA A 242 6.95 -11.31 -4.80
C ALA A 242 6.12 -12.06 -3.75
N PHE A 243 5.70 -11.35 -2.71
CA PHE A 243 4.81 -11.83 -1.65
C PHE A 243 3.47 -11.12 -1.77
N ILE A 244 2.38 -11.87 -1.73
CA ILE A 244 1.04 -11.35 -1.95
C ILE A 244 0.26 -11.34 -0.64
N GLY A 245 -0.12 -10.14 -0.19
CA GLY A 245 -1.10 -9.96 0.88
C GLY A 245 -2.51 -10.26 0.40
N SER A 246 -3.41 -10.60 1.32
CA SER A 246 -4.75 -11.06 0.99
C SER A 246 -5.77 -10.55 2.01
N LEU A 247 -6.97 -10.19 1.56
CA LEU A 247 -8.08 -9.81 2.44
C LEU A 247 -8.72 -11.02 3.14
N ASP A 248 -8.76 -12.17 2.47
CA ASP A 248 -9.48 -13.36 2.96
C ASP A 248 -8.55 -14.58 3.18
N GLY A 249 -7.24 -14.42 2.89
CA GLY A 249 -6.27 -15.50 3.01
C GLY A 249 -5.71 -15.63 4.42
N THR A 250 -5.34 -16.87 4.79
CA THR A 250 -4.60 -17.19 6.02
C THR A 250 -3.14 -17.55 5.74
N THR A 251 -2.73 -17.45 4.48
CA THR A 251 -1.37 -17.70 4.00
C THR A 251 -0.91 -16.54 3.13
N ILE A 252 0.40 -16.39 2.96
CA ILE A 252 1.01 -15.41 2.05
C ILE A 252 1.58 -16.18 0.87
N PRO A 253 0.88 -16.21 -0.28
CA PRO A 253 1.42 -16.75 -1.52
C PRO A 253 2.64 -15.97 -1.97
N TYR A 254 3.59 -16.65 -2.60
CA TYR A 254 4.78 -16.00 -3.18
C TYR A 254 5.19 -16.70 -4.47
N PHE A 255 5.89 -15.96 -5.32
CA PHE A 255 6.44 -16.48 -6.59
C PHE A 255 7.67 -15.68 -7.02
N GLU A 256 8.50 -16.27 -7.86
CA GLU A 256 9.67 -15.58 -8.42
C GLU A 256 9.26 -14.61 -9.53
N VAL A 257 9.94 -13.45 -9.57
CA VAL A 257 9.75 -12.41 -10.57
C VAL A 257 11.01 -12.19 -11.39
N PRO A 258 10.88 -11.81 -12.68
CA PRO A 258 12.03 -11.66 -13.58
C PRO A 258 12.94 -10.49 -13.19
N TYR A 259 12.37 -9.42 -12.63
CA TYR A 259 13.09 -8.23 -12.20
C TYR A 259 13.01 -8.06 -10.69
N PRO A 260 14.10 -7.66 -10.03
CA PRO A 260 14.06 -7.36 -8.60
C PRO A 260 13.05 -6.28 -8.27
N GLY A 261 12.36 -6.39 -7.16
CA GLY A 261 11.56 -5.29 -6.64
C GLY A 261 12.40 -4.03 -6.37
N MET A 262 11.77 -2.87 -6.48
CA MET A 262 12.37 -1.61 -6.07
C MET A 262 12.78 -1.69 -4.59
N ARG A 263 13.96 -1.16 -4.27
CA ARG A 263 14.45 -1.13 -2.89
C ARG A 263 13.67 -0.09 -2.08
N LEU A 264 13.16 -0.49 -0.95
CA LEU A 264 12.52 0.38 0.03
C LEU A 264 13.53 0.87 1.08
N VAL A 265 13.21 1.95 1.79
CA VAL A 265 14.13 2.64 2.71
C VAL A 265 14.67 1.76 3.84
N HIS A 266 13.91 0.77 4.29
CA HIS A 266 14.31 -0.17 5.34
C HIS A 266 15.22 -1.32 4.85
N GLN A 267 15.38 -1.49 3.55
CA GLN A 267 16.17 -2.57 2.94
C GLN A 267 17.60 -2.12 2.67
N LYS A 268 18.57 -2.97 2.98
CA LYS A 268 20.00 -2.72 2.73
C LYS A 268 20.30 -2.65 1.24
N ALA A 269 21.42 -1.97 0.94
CA ALA A 269 21.89 -1.79 -0.44
C ALA A 269 22.34 -3.11 -1.08
#